data_94c7b41277b572b5e40b1674a6a956c8
#
_entry.id   94c7b41277b572b5e40b1674a6a956c8
#
_cell.length_a   1.000
_cell.length_b   1.000
_cell.length_c   1.000
_cell.angle_alpha   90.00
_cell.angle_beta   90.00
_cell.angle_gamma   90.00
#
_symmetry.space_group_name_H-M   'P 1'
#
loop_
_entity.id
_entity.type
_entity.pdbx_description
1 polymer ?
#
loop_
_entity_poly.entity_id
_entity_poly.type
_entity_poly.pdbx_seq_one_letter_code
_entity_poly.pdbx_strand_id
1 'polypeptide(L)'
;MKQEQVQIFTRRISQCNKSGLVVIVFDIIFAYMKEAKECLSADDYEGFKEALKKAQAGVDELIRSLDFGYEVSKDLYPLYIFVKEAMAKTVVTKRLDELDTAEEVLVNLHEAFSEAAKQDHSTPLMQNAQQVYAGMTYGRTQLNESFQAPEHSRGFLA
;
A
#
# COMPACT_ATOMS: atom_id res chain seq x y z
N MET A 1 9.07 3.39 7.25
CA MET A 1 7.75 3.89 7.69
C MET A 1 7.51 3.48 9.13
N LYS A 2 7.07 4.42 9.99
CA LYS A 2 6.79 4.17 11.41
C LYS A 2 5.54 3.29 11.54
N GLN A 3 5.48 2.48 12.61
CA GLN A 3 4.37 1.54 12.85
C GLN A 3 2.99 2.24 12.90
N GLU A 4 2.94 3.45 13.45
CA GLU A 4 1.74 4.28 13.47
C GLU A 4 1.21 4.61 12.06
N GLN A 5 2.09 4.97 11.12
CA GLN A 5 1.72 5.22 9.73
C GLN A 5 1.18 3.96 9.04
N VAL A 6 1.77 2.81 9.31
CA VAL A 6 1.28 1.51 8.79
C VAL A 6 -0.15 1.25 9.28
N GLN A 7 -0.44 1.51 10.55
CA GLN A 7 -1.78 1.35 11.11
C GLN A 7 -2.80 2.30 10.44
N ILE A 8 -2.41 3.57 10.22
CA ILE A 8 -3.25 4.55 9.53
C ILE A 8 -3.59 4.07 8.11
N PHE A 9 -2.60 3.63 7.34
CA PHE A 9 -2.82 3.13 5.98
C PHE A 9 -3.67 1.86 5.98
N THR A 10 -3.40 0.91 6.87
CA THR A 10 -4.21 -0.31 7.01
C THR A 10 -5.68 0.01 7.27
N ARG A 11 -5.95 0.96 8.15
CA ARG A 11 -7.31 1.42 8.43
C ARG A 11 -7.97 2.04 7.20
N ARG A 12 -7.27 2.91 6.49
CA ARG A 12 -7.79 3.55 5.27
C ARG A 12 -8.09 2.53 4.19
N ILE A 13 -7.19 1.56 3.97
CA ILE A 13 -7.37 0.47 3.00
C ILE A 13 -8.61 -0.37 3.33
N SER A 14 -8.85 -0.69 4.61
CA SER A 14 -10.01 -1.49 5.00
C SER A 14 -11.36 -0.81 4.75
N GLN A 15 -11.38 0.50 4.58
CA GLN A 15 -12.60 1.30 4.44
C GLN A 15 -12.79 1.91 3.04
N CYS A 16 -11.79 1.80 2.15
CA CYS A 16 -11.82 2.45 0.85
C CYS A 16 -12.55 1.62 -0.22
N ASN A 17 -13.07 2.33 -1.22
CA ASN A 17 -13.46 1.76 -2.50
C ASN A 17 -12.26 1.68 -3.46
N LYS A 18 -12.48 1.23 -4.71
CA LYS A 18 -11.43 1.06 -5.70
C LYS A 18 -10.66 2.36 -5.99
N SER A 19 -11.36 3.47 -6.19
CA SER A 19 -10.76 4.77 -6.46
C SER A 19 -9.98 5.30 -5.25
N GLY A 20 -10.52 5.14 -4.04
CA GLY A 20 -9.84 5.49 -2.80
C GLY A 20 -8.58 4.67 -2.56
N LEU A 21 -8.55 3.40 -2.98
CA LEU A 21 -7.34 2.57 -2.88
C LEU A 21 -6.19 3.14 -3.72
N VAL A 22 -6.47 3.61 -4.94
CA VAL A 22 -5.45 4.24 -5.81
C VAL A 22 -4.84 5.45 -5.11
N VAL A 23 -5.66 6.33 -4.52
CA VAL A 23 -5.18 7.50 -3.76
C VAL A 23 -4.30 7.08 -2.58
N ILE A 24 -4.70 6.04 -1.85
CA ILE A 24 -3.89 5.52 -0.72
C ILE A 24 -2.54 4.98 -1.20
N VAL A 25 -2.47 4.33 -2.37
CA VAL A 25 -1.20 3.86 -2.93
C VAL A 25 -0.27 5.03 -3.23
N PHE A 26 -0.75 6.15 -3.79
CA PHE A 26 0.05 7.38 -3.95
C PHE A 26 0.57 7.89 -2.60
N ASP A 27 -0.29 7.96 -1.58
CA ASP A 27 0.12 8.42 -0.24
C ASP A 27 1.23 7.54 0.36
N ILE A 28 1.16 6.22 0.14
CA ILE A 28 2.21 5.27 0.57
C ILE A 28 3.52 5.52 -0.19
N ILE A 29 3.46 5.77 -1.50
CA ILE A 29 4.63 6.10 -2.32
C ILE A 29 5.29 7.37 -1.77
N PHE A 30 4.53 8.45 -1.52
CA PHE A 30 5.06 9.69 -0.95
C PHE A 30 5.69 9.49 0.44
N ALA A 31 5.08 8.66 1.29
CA ALA A 31 5.63 8.36 2.60
C ALA A 31 7.01 7.68 2.50
N TYR A 32 7.20 6.75 1.55
CA TYR A 32 8.48 6.12 1.32
C TYR A 32 9.49 7.02 0.61
N MET A 33 9.07 7.90 -0.32
CA MET A 33 9.96 8.90 -0.92
C MET A 33 10.49 9.88 0.13
N LYS A 34 9.62 10.32 1.04
CA LYS A 34 10.03 11.16 2.18
C LYS A 34 11.03 10.43 3.09
N GLU A 35 10.75 9.18 3.45
CA GLU A 35 11.66 8.36 4.25
C GLU A 35 13.02 8.21 3.57
N ALA A 36 13.04 8.01 2.24
CA ALA A 36 14.28 7.93 1.47
C ALA A 36 15.10 9.23 1.55
N LYS A 37 14.45 10.39 1.40
CA LYS A 37 15.12 11.69 1.53
C LYS A 37 15.69 11.90 2.94
N GLU A 38 14.96 11.51 3.98
CA GLU A 38 15.39 11.56 5.37
C GLU A 38 16.60 10.65 5.62
N CYS A 39 16.56 9.39 5.14
CA CYS A 39 17.69 8.45 5.23
C CYS A 39 18.94 8.96 4.51
N LEU A 40 18.77 9.50 3.29
CA LEU A 40 19.90 10.07 2.55
C LEU A 40 20.54 11.24 3.29
N SER A 41 19.74 12.12 3.89
CA SER A 41 20.21 13.26 4.68
C SER A 41 20.93 12.83 5.97
N ALA A 42 20.66 11.63 6.47
CA ALA A 42 21.29 11.03 7.64
C ALA A 42 22.46 10.09 7.28
N ASP A 43 22.89 10.06 6.02
CA ASP A 43 23.92 9.14 5.50
C ASP A 43 23.57 7.65 5.68
N ASP A 44 22.29 7.32 5.91
CA ASP A 44 21.77 5.94 5.97
C ASP A 44 21.43 5.44 4.56
N TYR A 45 22.44 4.96 3.85
CA TYR A 45 22.31 4.51 2.47
C TYR A 45 21.52 3.21 2.32
N GLU A 46 21.52 2.34 3.31
CA GLU A 46 20.72 1.11 3.26
C GLU A 46 19.23 1.43 3.48
N GLY A 47 18.89 2.26 4.45
CA GLY A 47 17.54 2.76 4.64
C GLY A 47 17.01 3.52 3.43
N PHE A 48 17.86 4.35 2.80
CA PHE A 48 17.54 5.06 1.56
C PHE A 48 17.16 4.11 0.42
N LYS A 49 17.97 3.08 0.15
CA LYS A 49 17.68 2.09 -0.91
C LYS A 49 16.41 1.31 -0.61
N GLU A 50 16.23 0.87 0.63
CA GLU A 50 15.06 0.09 1.03
C GLU A 50 13.78 0.93 0.91
N ALA A 51 13.81 2.20 1.30
CA ALA A 51 12.69 3.11 1.16
C ALA A 51 12.34 3.35 -0.31
N LEU A 52 13.32 3.62 -1.19
CA LEU A 52 13.06 3.78 -2.62
C LEU A 52 12.54 2.49 -3.28
N LYS A 53 13.03 1.32 -2.87
CA LYS A 53 12.51 0.03 -3.33
C LYS A 53 11.03 -0.16 -2.97
N LYS A 54 10.62 0.25 -1.77
CA LYS A 54 9.22 0.22 -1.35
C LYS A 54 8.36 1.24 -2.11
N ALA A 55 8.89 2.43 -2.37
CA ALA A 55 8.23 3.41 -3.23
C ALA A 55 8.01 2.86 -4.64
N GLN A 56 9.04 2.24 -5.26
CA GLN A 56 8.93 1.59 -6.57
C GLN A 56 7.88 0.47 -6.58
N ALA A 57 7.80 -0.34 -5.52
CA ALA A 57 6.76 -1.36 -5.41
C ALA A 57 5.35 -0.75 -5.42
N GLY A 58 5.16 0.42 -4.80
CA GLY A 58 3.90 1.17 -4.90
C GLY A 58 3.59 1.60 -6.34
N VAL A 59 4.58 2.09 -7.09
CA VAL A 59 4.41 2.43 -8.51
C VAL A 59 4.08 1.19 -9.34
N ASP A 60 4.67 0.03 -9.03
CA ASP A 60 4.35 -1.24 -9.69
C ASP A 60 2.89 -1.64 -9.44
N GLU A 61 2.32 -1.36 -8.27
CA GLU A 61 0.90 -1.57 -8.01
C GLU A 61 0.02 -0.65 -8.87
N LEU A 62 0.39 0.63 -9.03
CA LEU A 62 -0.31 1.54 -9.93
C LEU A 62 -0.28 1.03 -11.38
N ILE A 63 0.87 0.57 -11.87
CA ILE A 63 1.02 -0.01 -13.21
C ILE A 63 0.14 -1.26 -13.37
N ARG A 64 0.14 -2.17 -12.40
CA ARG A 64 -0.70 -3.39 -12.43
C ARG A 64 -2.19 -3.10 -12.42
N SER A 65 -2.59 -1.97 -11.84
CA SER A 65 -3.99 -1.55 -11.78
C SER A 65 -4.51 -0.92 -13.09
N LEU A 66 -3.63 -0.61 -14.06
CA LEU A 66 -4.01 -0.03 -15.33
C LEU A 66 -4.84 -1.00 -16.16
N ASP A 67 -5.98 -0.53 -16.64
CA ASP A 67 -6.79 -1.22 -17.63
C ASP A 67 -6.57 -0.58 -19.01
N PHE A 68 -5.82 -1.26 -19.85
CA PHE A 68 -5.46 -0.78 -21.19
C PHE A 68 -6.66 -0.75 -22.18
N GLY A 69 -7.84 -1.17 -21.76
CA GLY A 69 -9.09 -0.90 -22.46
C GLY A 69 -9.48 0.58 -22.47
N TYR A 70 -8.90 1.39 -21.57
CA TYR A 70 -9.10 2.83 -21.50
C TYR A 70 -7.89 3.60 -22.04
N GLU A 71 -8.16 4.65 -22.86
CA GLU A 71 -7.10 5.50 -23.46
C GLU A 71 -6.20 6.13 -22.38
N VAL A 72 -6.78 6.59 -21.26
CA VAL A 72 -6.04 7.20 -20.16
C VAL A 72 -4.93 6.29 -19.60
N SER A 73 -5.12 4.97 -19.62
CA SER A 73 -4.10 4.03 -19.17
C SER A 73 -2.85 4.03 -20.06
N LYS A 74 -3.02 4.30 -21.36
CA LYS A 74 -1.90 4.44 -22.30
C LYS A 74 -1.09 5.70 -22.04
N ASP A 75 -1.74 6.76 -21.56
CA ASP A 75 -1.07 8.02 -21.19
C ASP A 75 -0.39 7.92 -19.84
N LEU A 76 -1.00 7.21 -18.87
CA LEU A 76 -0.46 7.02 -17.52
C LEU A 76 0.77 6.10 -17.49
N TYR A 77 0.78 5.05 -18.29
CA TYR A 77 1.85 4.06 -18.28
C TYR A 77 3.25 4.66 -18.47
N PRO A 78 3.53 5.49 -19.48
CA PRO A 78 4.84 6.10 -19.66
C PRO A 78 5.24 7.05 -18.51
N LEU A 79 4.27 7.70 -17.85
CA LEU A 79 4.54 8.52 -16.67
C LEU A 79 5.01 7.68 -15.49
N TYR A 80 4.37 6.54 -15.23
CA TYR A 80 4.81 5.62 -14.18
C TYR A 80 6.18 4.99 -14.47
N ILE A 81 6.46 4.67 -15.74
CA ILE A 81 7.79 4.19 -16.14
C ILE A 81 8.85 5.27 -15.89
N PHE A 82 8.59 6.51 -16.29
CA PHE A 82 9.49 7.64 -16.00
C PHE A 82 9.78 7.77 -14.50
N VAL A 83 8.75 7.68 -13.65
CA VAL A 83 8.93 7.75 -12.19
C VAL A 83 9.81 6.62 -11.68
N LYS A 84 9.63 5.39 -12.17
CA LYS A 84 10.48 4.24 -11.79
C LYS A 84 11.93 4.43 -12.21
N GLU A 85 12.16 4.90 -13.42
CA GLU A 85 13.52 5.18 -13.94
C GLU A 85 14.21 6.27 -13.12
N ALA A 86 13.49 7.35 -12.78
CA ALA A 86 14.00 8.42 -11.93
C ALA A 86 14.38 7.89 -10.53
N MET A 87 13.54 7.06 -9.90
CA MET A 87 13.86 6.41 -8.63
C MET A 87 15.10 5.51 -8.74
N ALA A 88 15.20 4.69 -9.79
CA ALA A 88 16.34 3.80 -10.01
C ALA A 88 17.65 4.60 -10.21
N LYS A 89 17.59 5.69 -10.97
CA LYS A 89 18.72 6.59 -11.18
C LYS A 89 19.14 7.28 -9.90
N THR A 90 18.18 7.71 -9.07
CA THR A 90 18.44 8.32 -7.75
C THR A 90 19.18 7.35 -6.82
N VAL A 91 18.86 6.04 -6.84
CA VAL A 91 19.59 5.03 -6.04
C VAL A 91 21.06 5.00 -6.41
N VAL A 92 21.39 5.10 -7.70
CA VAL A 92 22.77 5.04 -8.20
C VAL A 92 23.52 6.36 -7.97
N THR A 93 22.89 7.47 -8.31
CA THR A 93 23.54 8.79 -8.29
C THR A 93 23.54 9.44 -6.91
N LYS A 94 22.62 9.05 -6.03
CA LYS A 94 22.35 9.70 -4.73
C LYS A 94 21.97 11.19 -4.85
N ARG A 95 21.48 11.61 -6.03
CA ARG A 95 21.03 12.97 -6.31
C ARG A 95 19.52 13.00 -6.31
N LEU A 96 18.94 14.00 -5.63
CA LEU A 96 17.49 14.12 -5.47
C LEU A 96 16.77 14.81 -6.63
N ASP A 97 17.49 15.50 -7.51
CA ASP A 97 16.89 16.29 -8.59
C ASP A 97 15.88 15.49 -9.43
N GLU A 98 16.24 14.26 -9.79
CA GLU A 98 15.36 13.39 -10.57
C GLU A 98 14.20 12.83 -9.75
N LEU A 99 14.44 12.58 -8.46
CA LEU A 99 13.40 12.14 -7.54
C LEU A 99 12.37 13.27 -7.30
N ASP A 100 12.83 14.50 -7.18
CA ASP A 100 11.96 15.68 -7.02
C ASP A 100 11.08 15.89 -8.26
N THR A 101 11.65 15.75 -9.47
CA THR A 101 10.86 15.79 -10.72
C THR A 101 9.83 14.68 -10.79
N ALA A 102 10.20 13.45 -10.38
CA ALA A 102 9.26 12.33 -10.33
C ALA A 102 8.15 12.56 -9.29
N GLU A 103 8.48 13.18 -8.16
CA GLU A 103 7.49 13.53 -7.13
C GLU A 103 6.48 14.55 -7.65
N GLU A 104 6.90 15.58 -8.41
CA GLU A 104 6.01 16.55 -9.04
C GLU A 104 5.00 15.87 -9.99
N VAL A 105 5.47 14.92 -10.81
CA VAL A 105 4.58 14.13 -11.68
C VAL A 105 3.56 13.36 -10.86
N LEU A 106 4.01 12.68 -9.79
CA LEU A 106 3.11 11.91 -8.91
C LEU A 106 2.12 12.81 -8.17
N VAL A 107 2.51 14.02 -7.74
CA VAL A 107 1.60 14.99 -7.09
C VAL A 107 0.46 15.38 -8.03
N ASN A 108 0.78 15.74 -9.27
CA ASN A 108 -0.24 16.09 -10.27
C ASN A 108 -1.23 14.94 -10.52
N LEU A 109 -0.71 13.70 -10.62
CA LEU A 109 -1.55 12.51 -10.77
C LEU A 109 -2.40 12.25 -9.52
N HIS A 110 -1.81 12.36 -8.33
CA HIS A 110 -2.52 12.17 -7.07
C HIS A 110 -3.68 13.16 -6.92
N GLU A 111 -3.50 14.43 -7.29
CA GLU A 111 -4.57 15.43 -7.27
C GLU A 111 -5.72 15.05 -8.19
N ALA A 112 -5.42 14.62 -9.42
CA ALA A 112 -6.43 14.17 -10.39
C ALA A 112 -7.19 12.94 -9.90
N PHE A 113 -6.49 11.94 -9.39
CA PHE A 113 -7.11 10.73 -8.83
C PHE A 113 -7.91 11.03 -7.54
N SER A 114 -7.44 11.95 -6.71
CA SER A 114 -8.14 12.37 -5.51
C SER A 114 -9.47 13.04 -5.84
N GLU A 115 -9.49 13.88 -6.88
CA GLU A 115 -10.74 14.51 -7.33
C GLU A 115 -11.71 13.48 -7.93
N ALA A 116 -11.22 12.56 -8.75
CA ALA A 116 -12.03 11.46 -9.27
C ALA A 116 -12.60 10.56 -8.15
N ALA A 117 -11.81 10.29 -7.12
CA ALA A 117 -12.25 9.47 -5.98
C ALA A 117 -13.35 10.12 -5.15
N LYS A 118 -13.42 11.45 -5.06
CA LYS A 118 -14.53 12.16 -4.40
C LYS A 118 -15.88 11.95 -5.08
N GLN A 119 -15.85 11.69 -6.40
CA GLN A 119 -17.07 11.47 -7.20
C GLN A 119 -17.45 9.98 -7.27
N ASP A 120 -16.60 9.09 -6.79
CA ASP A 120 -16.85 7.65 -6.76
C ASP A 120 -17.59 7.24 -5.47
N HIS A 121 -18.87 6.97 -5.58
CA HIS A 121 -19.74 6.51 -4.49
C HIS A 121 -19.90 4.99 -4.44
N SER A 122 -19.01 4.23 -5.07
CA SER A 122 -19.04 2.78 -5.03
C SER A 122 -18.76 2.25 -3.62
N THR A 123 -19.23 1.04 -3.35
CA THR A 123 -19.09 0.39 -2.04
C THR A 123 -17.63 0.06 -1.72
N PRO A 124 -17.25 0.04 -0.42
CA PRO A 124 -15.92 -0.38 0.01
C PRO A 124 -15.56 -1.78 -0.52
N LEU A 125 -14.27 -1.98 -0.86
CA LEU A 125 -13.76 -3.26 -1.36
C LEU A 125 -13.85 -4.37 -0.31
N MET A 126 -13.67 -4.02 0.98
CA MET A 126 -13.75 -4.97 2.08
C MET A 126 -15.13 -4.90 2.76
N GLN A 127 -15.92 -5.96 2.64
CA GLN A 127 -17.25 -6.04 3.23
C GLN A 127 -17.25 -6.32 4.74
N ASN A 128 -16.14 -6.79 5.33
CA ASN A 128 -16.01 -7.18 6.74
C ASN A 128 -14.85 -6.47 7.46
N ALA A 129 -14.76 -5.14 7.31
CA ALA A 129 -13.72 -4.33 7.94
C ALA A 129 -13.65 -4.46 9.48
N GLN A 130 -14.76 -4.77 10.14
CA GLN A 130 -14.81 -4.98 11.60
C GLN A 130 -14.06 -6.25 12.05
N GLN A 131 -14.05 -7.32 11.25
CA GLN A 131 -13.32 -8.56 11.59
C GLN A 131 -11.80 -8.40 11.46
N VAL A 132 -11.33 -7.60 10.50
CA VAL A 132 -9.90 -7.27 10.37
C VAL A 132 -9.39 -6.49 11.58
N TYR A 133 -10.22 -5.62 12.14
CA TYR A 133 -9.91 -4.86 13.36
C TYR A 133 -9.84 -5.74 14.61
N ALA A 134 -10.77 -6.68 14.77
CA ALA A 134 -10.78 -7.62 15.89
C ALA A 134 -9.54 -8.53 15.88
N GLY A 135 -9.10 -9.00 14.72
CA GLY A 135 -7.89 -9.84 14.57
C GLY A 135 -6.58 -9.13 14.91
N MET A 136 -6.52 -7.81 14.83
CA MET A 136 -5.33 -7.02 15.20
C MET A 136 -5.27 -6.67 16.70
N THR A 137 -6.40 -6.74 17.40
CA THR A 137 -6.51 -6.39 18.83
C THR A 137 -6.33 -7.60 19.74
N TYR A 138 -6.60 -8.80 19.25
CA TYR A 138 -6.37 -10.04 19.98
C TYR A 138 -4.94 -10.53 19.74
N GLY A 139 -4.01 -10.00 20.54
CA GLY A 139 -2.67 -10.57 20.68
C GLY A 139 -2.74 -12.01 21.20
N ARG A 140 -1.91 -12.83 20.67
CA ARG A 140 -1.34 -14.17 20.90
C ARG A 140 -1.66 -14.97 22.19
N THR A 141 -2.64 -14.63 23.03
CA THR A 141 -2.77 -15.23 24.38
C THR A 141 -4.07 -15.98 24.64
N GLN A 142 -4.93 -16.23 23.69
CA GLN A 142 -6.11 -17.09 23.94
C GLN A 142 -6.43 -18.01 22.77
N LEU A 143 -5.52 -18.95 22.49
CA LEU A 143 -5.85 -20.20 21.84
C LEU A 143 -5.72 -21.31 22.88
N ASN A 144 -6.65 -21.36 23.82
CA ASN A 144 -6.99 -22.55 24.56
C ASN A 144 -8.27 -23.13 23.95
N GLU A 145 -8.14 -23.79 22.83
CA GLU A 145 -9.16 -24.73 22.38
C GLU A 145 -9.06 -25.98 23.22
N SER A 146 -9.92 -26.10 24.23
CA SER A 146 -10.22 -27.37 24.88
C SER A 146 -10.91 -28.24 23.84
N PHE A 147 -10.15 -29.15 23.27
CA PHE A 147 -10.67 -30.24 22.46
C PHE A 147 -11.36 -31.21 23.41
N GLN A 148 -12.67 -31.10 23.60
CA GLN A 148 -13.48 -32.16 24.19
C GLN A 148 -13.79 -33.15 23.07
N ALA A 149 -13.10 -34.30 23.13
CA ALA A 149 -13.43 -35.46 22.34
C ALA A 149 -14.84 -35.96 22.72
N PRO A 150 -15.71 -36.28 21.76
CA PRO A 150 -16.96 -36.93 22.08
C PRO A 150 -16.68 -38.37 22.55
N GLU A 151 -17.04 -38.69 23.80
CA GLU A 151 -17.07 -40.04 24.29
C GLU A 151 -18.07 -40.86 23.47
N HIS A 152 -17.53 -41.83 22.75
CA HIS A 152 -18.32 -42.87 22.14
C HIS A 152 -18.75 -43.83 23.25
N SER A 153 -19.94 -43.62 23.78
CA SER A 153 -20.65 -44.66 24.52
C SER A 153 -21.10 -45.76 23.56
N ARG A 154 -20.37 -46.84 23.49
CA ARG A 154 -20.84 -48.07 22.88
C ARG A 154 -21.66 -48.81 23.93
N GLY A 155 -22.98 -48.66 23.88
CA GLY A 155 -23.89 -49.58 24.52
C GLY A 155 -24.01 -50.85 23.69
N PHE A 156 -23.36 -51.91 24.11
CA PHE A 156 -23.65 -53.27 23.66
C PHE A 156 -24.77 -53.81 24.55
N LEU A 157 -25.92 -54.09 23.95
CA LEU A 157 -26.91 -55.02 24.51
C LEU A 157 -27.00 -56.23 23.60
N ALA A 158 -26.69 -57.33 24.17
CA ALA A 158 -26.94 -58.66 23.64
C ALA A 158 -28.43 -58.92 23.53
#